data_620b370e1c45fd1df5c42cb8c3ba3867
#
_entry.id   620b370e1c45fd1df5c42cb8c3ba3867
#
_cell.length_a   1.000
_cell.length_b   1.000
_cell.length_c   1.000
_cell.angle_alpha   90.00
_cell.angle_beta   90.00
_cell.angle_gamma   90.00
#
_symmetry.space_group_name_H-M   'P 1'
#
loop_
_entity.id
_entity.type
_entity.pdbx_description
1 polymer ?
#
loop_
_entity_poly.entity_id
_entity_poly.type
_entity_poly.pdbx_seq_one_letter_code
_entity_poly.pdbx_strand_id
1 'polypeptide(L)'
;IEGHIAANYIENKELEPPFVSLVVSGGHTHLVKVNDYGKFEIIGRTRDDAAGEAFDKVARAIGLGYPGGPKIDKIAKEGNPEAIVFPRAHVDDAPYDFSFSGIKSAVLNYINSAEMKGETVNKADLAASFQKAVVDALVSRAIRLTKESGMDKLALAGGVASNSALRKTLKEECDKNAITFYSPSPIFCTDNAAMIGVAAYYEYISGTRHGYDLNAIPNLKLGERV
;
A
#
# COMPACT_ATOMS: atom_id res chain seq x y z
N ILE A 1 3.89 -9.36 -6.86
CA ILE A 1 4.44 -8.42 -5.85
C ILE A 1 5.82 -7.93 -6.24
N GLU A 2 6.73 -8.81 -6.71
CA GLU A 2 8.05 -8.43 -7.22
C GLU A 2 7.97 -7.42 -8.36
N GLY A 3 7.07 -7.62 -9.31
CA GLY A 3 6.82 -6.67 -10.38
C GLY A 3 6.44 -5.28 -9.86
N HIS A 4 5.58 -5.19 -8.85
CA HIS A 4 5.24 -3.91 -8.24
C HIS A 4 6.45 -3.21 -7.60
N ILE A 5 7.32 -3.96 -6.92
CA ILE A 5 8.57 -3.40 -6.38
C ILE A 5 9.47 -2.95 -7.52
N ALA A 6 9.63 -3.80 -8.55
CA ALA A 6 10.47 -3.53 -9.72
C ALA A 6 9.97 -2.34 -10.56
N ALA A 7 8.68 -1.99 -10.51
CA ALA A 7 8.14 -0.82 -11.18
C ALA A 7 8.87 0.48 -10.78
N ASN A 8 9.39 0.55 -9.55
CA ASN A 8 10.18 1.70 -9.11
C ASN A 8 11.47 1.88 -9.94
N TYR A 9 12.10 0.81 -10.38
CA TYR A 9 13.34 0.89 -11.15
C TYR A 9 13.14 1.42 -12.59
N ILE A 10 11.91 1.49 -13.08
CA ILE A 10 11.61 2.01 -14.43
C ILE A 10 12.04 3.48 -14.55
N GLU A 11 11.69 4.28 -13.55
CA GLU A 11 11.89 5.74 -13.56
C GLU A 11 12.98 6.20 -12.58
N ASN A 12 13.17 5.49 -11.47
CA ASN A 12 14.15 5.84 -10.42
C ASN A 12 15.42 5.01 -10.62
N LYS A 13 16.27 5.42 -11.53
CA LYS A 13 17.50 4.68 -11.89
C LYS A 13 18.54 4.65 -10.78
N GLU A 14 18.47 5.60 -9.85
CA GLU A 14 19.31 5.72 -8.67
C GLU A 14 18.83 4.84 -7.49
N LEU A 15 17.64 4.25 -7.58
CA LEU A 15 17.16 3.34 -6.55
C LEU A 15 17.85 2.00 -6.64
N GLU A 16 18.74 1.74 -5.72
CA GLU A 16 19.45 0.47 -5.57
C GLU A 16 19.18 -0.14 -4.19
N PRO A 17 19.12 -1.48 -4.05
CA PRO A 17 19.08 -2.13 -2.75
C PRO A 17 20.30 -1.75 -1.90
N PRO A 18 20.22 -1.79 -0.54
CA PRO A 18 19.03 -2.15 0.21
C PRO A 18 18.07 -0.97 0.42
N PHE A 19 16.77 -1.28 0.54
CA PHE A 19 15.71 -0.31 0.89
C PHE A 19 14.48 -1.01 1.47
N VAL A 20 13.60 -0.24 2.11
CA VAL A 20 12.27 -0.71 2.50
C VAL A 20 11.27 -0.44 1.39
N SER A 21 10.41 -1.39 1.08
CA SER A 21 9.27 -1.20 0.17
C SER A 21 7.94 -1.38 0.90
N LEU A 22 7.07 -0.39 0.79
CA LEU A 22 5.66 -0.48 1.17
C LEU A 22 4.86 -0.86 -0.08
N VAL A 23 4.41 -2.10 -0.15
CA VAL A 23 3.61 -2.62 -1.26
C VAL A 23 2.14 -2.62 -0.86
N VAL A 24 1.32 -1.81 -1.55
CA VAL A 24 -0.11 -1.64 -1.25
C VAL A 24 -0.93 -1.77 -2.53
N SER A 25 -1.75 -2.81 -2.60
CA SER A 25 -2.62 -3.10 -3.74
C SER A 25 -4.04 -3.50 -3.30
N GLY A 26 -4.87 -3.90 -4.24
CA GLY A 26 -6.20 -4.46 -3.96
C GLY A 26 -6.17 -5.75 -3.15
N GLY A 27 -5.14 -6.59 -3.34
CA GLY A 27 -5.01 -7.90 -2.69
C GLY A 27 -3.88 -7.99 -1.65
N HIS A 28 -2.96 -7.04 -1.62
CA HIS A 28 -1.77 -7.13 -0.78
C HIS A 28 -1.47 -5.82 -0.04
N THR A 29 -1.05 -5.97 1.21
CA THR A 29 -0.44 -4.88 1.98
C THR A 29 0.75 -5.48 2.72
N HIS A 30 1.96 -5.16 2.25
CA HIS A 30 3.20 -5.71 2.77
C HIS A 30 4.22 -4.62 3.06
N LEU A 31 5.00 -4.83 4.12
CA LEU A 31 6.28 -4.17 4.35
C LEU A 31 7.39 -5.15 4.04
N VAL A 32 8.26 -4.80 3.12
CA VAL A 32 9.30 -5.66 2.58
C VAL A 32 10.65 -4.98 2.72
N LYS A 33 11.64 -5.67 3.26
CA LYS A 33 13.05 -5.30 3.08
C LYS A 33 13.53 -5.88 1.74
N VAL A 34 14.02 -5.04 0.89
CA VAL A 34 14.69 -5.41 -0.36
C VAL A 34 16.19 -5.35 -0.10
N ASN A 35 16.77 -6.50 0.23
CA ASN A 35 18.18 -6.59 0.63
C ASN A 35 19.13 -6.59 -0.58
N ASP A 36 18.65 -7.11 -1.72
CA ASP A 36 19.35 -7.14 -3.00
C ASP A 36 18.30 -7.33 -4.11
N TYR A 37 18.68 -7.20 -5.37
CA TYR A 37 17.81 -7.53 -6.50
C TYR A 37 17.34 -8.99 -6.40
N GLY A 38 16.03 -9.19 -6.36
CA GLY A 38 15.45 -10.52 -6.18
C GLY A 38 15.54 -11.11 -4.77
N LYS A 39 16.08 -10.38 -3.77
CA LYS A 39 16.17 -10.85 -2.38
C LYS A 39 15.28 -10.02 -1.46
N PHE A 40 14.17 -10.62 -1.06
CA PHE A 40 13.10 -9.96 -0.32
C PHE A 40 12.89 -10.61 1.05
N GLU A 41 12.57 -9.81 2.04
CA GLU A 41 12.16 -10.25 3.37
C GLU A 41 10.86 -9.52 3.75
N ILE A 42 9.77 -10.26 3.92
CA ILE A 42 8.48 -9.71 4.37
C ILE A 42 8.55 -9.51 5.88
N ILE A 43 8.53 -8.26 6.34
CA ILE A 43 8.58 -7.90 7.76
C ILE A 43 7.19 -7.72 8.35
N GLY A 44 6.26 -7.23 7.54
CA GLY A 44 4.87 -7.03 7.94
C GLY A 44 3.90 -7.26 6.79
N ARG A 45 2.70 -7.69 7.13
CA ARG A 45 1.62 -7.94 6.17
C ARG A 45 0.26 -7.69 6.80
N THR A 46 -0.76 -7.54 5.97
CA THR A 46 -2.12 -7.50 6.51
C THR A 46 -2.54 -8.87 7.05
N ARG A 47 -3.28 -8.87 8.15
CA ARG A 47 -3.86 -10.06 8.78
C ARG A 47 -5.28 -10.35 8.29
N ASP A 48 -5.87 -9.38 7.60
CA ASP A 48 -7.25 -9.46 7.09
C ASP A 48 -7.36 -8.76 5.72
N ASP A 49 -8.30 -7.84 5.53
CA ASP A 49 -8.48 -7.10 4.29
C ASP A 49 -7.18 -6.36 3.89
N ALA A 50 -6.82 -6.36 2.62
CA ALA A 50 -5.79 -5.45 2.12
C ALA A 50 -6.31 -4.00 2.14
N ALA A 51 -5.40 -3.03 2.19
CA ALA A 51 -5.81 -1.62 2.22
C ALA A 51 -6.66 -1.23 1.00
N GLY A 52 -6.29 -1.67 -0.21
CA GLY A 52 -7.09 -1.40 -1.41
C GLY A 52 -8.48 -2.04 -1.36
N GLU A 53 -8.58 -3.25 -0.83
CA GLU A 53 -9.87 -3.92 -0.60
C GLU A 53 -10.73 -3.14 0.41
N ALA A 54 -10.13 -2.60 1.46
CA ALA A 54 -10.84 -1.74 2.42
C ALA A 54 -11.38 -0.46 1.75
N PHE A 55 -10.59 0.18 0.87
CA PHE A 55 -11.06 1.30 0.06
C PHE A 55 -12.26 0.93 -0.82
N ASP A 56 -12.22 -0.21 -1.49
CA ASP A 56 -13.31 -0.67 -2.36
C ASP A 56 -14.59 -0.98 -1.56
N LYS A 57 -14.45 -1.62 -0.39
CA LYS A 57 -15.57 -1.95 0.50
C LYS A 57 -16.24 -0.69 1.06
N VAL A 58 -15.45 0.28 1.53
CA VAL A 58 -15.97 1.55 2.04
C VAL A 58 -16.61 2.38 0.92
N ALA A 59 -15.97 2.48 -0.25
CA ALA A 59 -16.54 3.19 -1.40
C ALA A 59 -17.91 2.62 -1.80
N ARG A 60 -18.04 1.30 -1.78
CA ARG A 60 -19.33 0.63 -2.06
C ARG A 60 -20.38 0.98 -0.99
N ALA A 61 -20.00 0.96 0.29
CA ALA A 61 -20.91 1.26 1.39
C ALA A 61 -21.47 2.68 1.34
N ILE A 62 -20.69 3.67 0.86
CA ILE A 62 -21.14 5.05 0.72
C ILE A 62 -21.70 5.37 -0.67
N GLY A 63 -21.88 4.36 -1.51
CA GLY A 63 -22.52 4.48 -2.83
C GLY A 63 -21.63 5.07 -3.93
N LEU A 64 -20.30 5.03 -3.77
CA LEU A 64 -19.37 5.49 -4.82
C LEU A 64 -19.09 4.41 -5.88
N GLY A 65 -19.29 3.12 -5.56
CA GLY A 65 -19.06 2.00 -6.47
C GLY A 65 -17.57 1.67 -6.67
N TYR A 66 -17.24 0.97 -7.75
CA TYR A 66 -15.91 0.45 -8.08
C TYR A 66 -15.28 1.21 -9.27
N PRO A 67 -13.94 1.37 -9.37
CA PRO A 67 -12.94 1.13 -8.31
C PRO A 67 -13.05 2.16 -7.18
N GLY A 68 -12.93 1.71 -5.92
CA GLY A 68 -13.18 2.54 -4.75
C GLY A 68 -12.06 3.50 -4.42
N GLY A 69 -10.80 3.04 -4.52
CA GLY A 69 -9.62 3.84 -4.16
C GLY A 69 -9.59 5.23 -4.81
N PRO A 70 -9.64 5.34 -6.15
CA PRO A 70 -9.63 6.63 -6.83
C PRO A 70 -10.84 7.53 -6.49
N LYS A 71 -12.01 6.93 -6.24
CA LYS A 71 -13.23 7.66 -5.91
C LYS A 71 -13.19 8.22 -4.49
N ILE A 72 -12.70 7.44 -3.54
CA ILE A 72 -12.43 7.90 -2.16
C ILE A 72 -11.38 9.02 -2.20
N ASP A 73 -10.25 8.82 -2.88
CA ASP A 73 -9.18 9.83 -2.96
C ASP A 73 -9.69 11.16 -3.57
N LYS A 74 -10.60 11.07 -4.55
CA LYS A 74 -11.19 12.26 -5.16
C LYS A 74 -12.09 13.02 -4.19
N ILE A 75 -13.09 12.35 -3.58
CA ILE A 75 -14.07 13.02 -2.72
C ILE A 75 -13.46 13.45 -1.37
N ALA A 76 -12.45 12.74 -0.87
CA ALA A 76 -11.74 13.08 0.36
C ALA A 76 -11.05 14.45 0.31
N LYS A 77 -10.72 14.96 -0.88
CA LYS A 77 -10.14 16.30 -1.05
C LYS A 77 -11.09 17.43 -0.68
N GLU A 78 -12.39 17.17 -0.67
CA GLU A 78 -13.44 18.13 -0.34
C GLU A 78 -13.89 18.01 1.14
N GLY A 79 -13.40 16.99 1.85
CA GLY A 79 -13.78 16.69 3.23
C GLY A 79 -12.75 17.08 4.27
N ASN A 80 -13.21 17.11 5.52
CA ASN A 80 -12.35 17.30 6.69
C ASN A 80 -11.85 15.95 7.21
N PRO A 81 -10.53 15.66 7.17
CA PRO A 81 -9.97 14.39 7.64
C PRO A 81 -10.04 14.19 9.17
N GLU A 82 -10.36 15.24 9.93
CA GLU A 82 -10.51 15.22 11.39
C GLU A 82 -11.99 15.17 11.84
N ALA A 83 -12.94 15.11 10.91
CA ALA A 83 -14.36 15.14 11.23
C ALA A 83 -14.83 13.90 12.00
N ILE A 84 -14.23 12.73 11.68
CA ILE A 84 -14.58 11.45 12.30
C ILE A 84 -13.30 10.73 12.73
N VAL A 85 -13.22 10.35 13.99
CA VAL A 85 -12.09 9.58 14.51
C VAL A 85 -12.38 8.09 14.32
N PHE A 86 -11.70 7.46 13.35
CA PHE A 86 -11.74 6.01 13.18
C PHE A 86 -10.64 5.31 13.98
N PRO A 87 -10.89 4.09 14.49
CA PRO A 87 -9.89 3.35 15.25
C PRO A 87 -8.72 2.97 14.34
N ARG A 88 -7.52 3.05 14.89
CA ARG A 88 -6.31 2.51 14.26
C ARG A 88 -6.11 1.10 14.78
N ALA A 89 -6.07 0.14 13.87
CA ALA A 89 -5.81 -1.23 14.27
C ALA A 89 -4.39 -1.36 14.82
N HIS A 90 -4.29 -1.91 16.03
CA HIS A 90 -3.05 -2.35 16.64
C HIS A 90 -3.00 -3.88 16.58
N VAL A 91 -1.85 -4.43 16.21
CA VAL A 91 -1.62 -5.88 16.19
C VAL A 91 -0.55 -6.12 17.27
N ASP A 92 -0.98 -6.59 18.45
CA ASP A 92 -0.17 -6.61 19.66
C ASP A 92 1.15 -7.39 19.49
N ASP A 93 1.10 -8.54 18.84
CA ASP A 93 2.26 -9.43 18.68
C ASP A 93 3.09 -9.16 17.42
N ALA A 94 2.70 -8.21 16.58
CA ALA A 94 3.33 -7.96 15.29
C ALA A 94 3.29 -6.47 14.92
N PRO A 95 4.27 -5.68 15.38
CA PRO A 95 4.23 -4.21 15.30
C PRO A 95 4.27 -3.66 13.87
N TYR A 96 4.61 -4.50 12.88
CA TYR A 96 4.65 -4.14 11.47
C TYR A 96 3.47 -4.66 10.66
N ASP A 97 2.65 -5.56 11.25
CA ASP A 97 1.48 -6.08 10.57
C ASP A 97 0.34 -5.06 10.54
N PHE A 98 -0.55 -5.23 9.57
CA PHE A 98 -1.70 -4.38 9.35
C PHE A 98 -3.01 -5.14 9.60
N SER A 99 -4.05 -4.39 9.88
CA SER A 99 -5.43 -4.85 9.86
C SER A 99 -6.33 -3.69 9.43
N PHE A 100 -7.23 -3.95 8.49
CA PHE A 100 -8.15 -2.93 7.96
C PHE A 100 -9.62 -3.32 8.11
N SER A 101 -9.93 -4.54 8.55
CA SER A 101 -11.30 -4.99 8.77
C SER A 101 -12.00 -4.20 9.88
N GLY A 102 -11.26 -3.82 10.93
CA GLY A 102 -11.76 -3.00 12.03
C GLY A 102 -12.19 -1.60 11.60
N ILE A 103 -11.39 -0.95 10.74
CA ILE A 103 -11.73 0.38 10.20
C ILE A 103 -12.98 0.30 9.33
N LYS A 104 -13.09 -0.72 8.47
CA LYS A 104 -14.29 -0.96 7.66
C LYS A 104 -15.53 -1.10 8.54
N SER A 105 -15.46 -1.93 9.58
CA SER A 105 -16.58 -2.13 10.51
C SER A 105 -16.96 -0.85 11.23
N ALA A 106 -15.99 -0.04 11.64
CA ALA A 106 -16.24 1.25 12.26
C ALA A 106 -16.96 2.23 11.32
N VAL A 107 -16.57 2.26 10.03
CA VAL A 107 -17.26 3.07 9.01
C VAL A 107 -18.71 2.63 8.84
N LEU A 108 -18.96 1.31 8.72
CA LEU A 108 -20.32 0.78 8.57
C LEU A 108 -21.17 1.11 9.80
N ASN A 109 -20.63 0.94 11.00
CA ASN A 109 -21.33 1.27 12.24
C ASN A 109 -21.64 2.77 12.33
N TYR A 110 -20.75 3.65 11.89
CA TYR A 110 -20.98 5.08 11.83
C TYR A 110 -22.15 5.42 10.90
N ILE A 111 -22.17 4.85 9.69
CA ILE A 111 -23.25 5.06 8.71
C ILE A 111 -24.60 4.59 9.30
N ASN A 112 -24.65 3.36 9.81
CA ASN A 112 -25.87 2.79 10.38
C ASN A 112 -26.38 3.61 11.59
N SER A 113 -25.47 4.11 12.44
CA SER A 113 -25.82 4.95 13.57
C SER A 113 -26.43 6.28 13.13
N ALA A 114 -25.88 6.91 12.09
CA ALA A 114 -26.42 8.14 11.52
C ALA A 114 -27.81 7.91 10.91
N GLU A 115 -27.98 6.82 10.15
CA GLU A 115 -29.28 6.46 9.56
C GLU A 115 -30.35 6.23 10.64
N MET A 116 -30.03 5.52 11.73
CA MET A 116 -30.95 5.30 12.86
C MET A 116 -31.37 6.59 13.56
N LYS A 117 -30.51 7.61 13.55
CA LYS A 117 -30.79 8.93 14.11
C LYS A 117 -31.48 9.89 13.13
N GLY A 118 -31.63 9.49 11.86
CA GLY A 118 -32.14 10.36 10.79
C GLY A 118 -31.15 11.45 10.38
N GLU A 119 -29.87 11.26 10.68
CA GLU A 119 -28.80 12.18 10.32
C GLU A 119 -28.24 11.89 8.91
N THR A 120 -27.90 12.93 8.17
CA THR A 120 -27.26 12.78 6.86
C THR A 120 -25.75 12.70 7.03
N VAL A 121 -25.14 11.63 6.49
CA VAL A 121 -23.68 11.46 6.51
C VAL A 121 -23.04 12.35 5.44
N ASN A 122 -22.11 13.21 5.83
CA ASN A 122 -21.23 13.91 4.89
C ASN A 122 -20.22 12.92 4.32
N LYS A 123 -20.43 12.51 3.05
CA LYS A 123 -19.57 11.51 2.38
C LYS A 123 -18.14 11.98 2.19
N ALA A 124 -17.91 13.28 2.00
CA ALA A 124 -16.57 13.84 1.83
C ALA A 124 -15.77 13.76 3.14
N ASP A 125 -16.38 14.14 4.27
CA ASP A 125 -15.76 14.05 5.58
C ASP A 125 -15.48 12.60 5.98
N LEU A 126 -16.45 11.70 5.74
CA LEU A 126 -16.27 10.28 6.00
C LEU A 126 -15.13 9.69 5.16
N ALA A 127 -15.08 10.00 3.86
CA ALA A 127 -14.03 9.54 2.96
C ALA A 127 -12.65 10.09 3.38
N ALA A 128 -12.57 11.37 3.75
CA ALA A 128 -11.33 12.02 4.21
C ALA A 128 -10.83 11.40 5.52
N SER A 129 -11.72 11.20 6.50
CA SER A 129 -11.38 10.62 7.79
C SER A 129 -10.98 9.14 7.68
N PHE A 130 -11.69 8.36 6.85
CA PHE A 130 -11.33 6.98 6.54
C PHE A 130 -9.96 6.90 5.87
N GLN A 131 -9.74 7.68 4.80
CA GLN A 131 -8.48 7.72 4.09
C GLN A 131 -7.32 8.09 5.02
N LYS A 132 -7.51 9.10 5.88
CA LYS A 132 -6.51 9.48 6.88
C LYS A 132 -6.16 8.31 7.80
N ALA A 133 -7.14 7.60 8.35
CA ALA A 133 -6.90 6.49 9.25
C ALA A 133 -6.08 5.36 8.58
N VAL A 134 -6.37 5.03 7.32
CA VAL A 134 -5.61 4.04 6.54
C VAL A 134 -4.20 4.55 6.24
N VAL A 135 -4.07 5.78 5.76
CA VAL A 135 -2.77 6.40 5.43
C VAL A 135 -1.86 6.47 6.66
N ASP A 136 -2.39 6.94 7.80
CA ASP A 136 -1.63 7.01 9.05
C ASP A 136 -1.10 5.64 9.48
N ALA A 137 -1.92 4.58 9.34
CA ALA A 137 -1.51 3.21 9.68
C ALA A 137 -0.39 2.69 8.77
N LEU A 138 -0.46 2.98 7.47
CA LEU A 138 0.57 2.59 6.49
C LEU A 138 1.88 3.34 6.70
N VAL A 139 1.78 4.66 6.80
CA VAL A 139 2.95 5.56 6.89
C VAL A 139 3.73 5.33 8.18
N SER A 140 3.05 5.27 9.32
CA SER A 140 3.71 5.11 10.62
C SER A 140 4.57 3.84 10.68
N ARG A 141 4.07 2.72 10.15
CA ARG A 141 4.81 1.44 10.14
C ARG A 141 5.94 1.45 9.11
N ALA A 142 5.73 2.04 7.94
CA ALA A 142 6.76 2.14 6.91
C ALA A 142 7.96 2.98 7.37
N ILE A 143 7.71 4.16 7.92
CA ILE A 143 8.76 5.04 8.47
C ILE A 143 9.47 4.36 9.63
N ARG A 144 8.70 3.76 10.56
CA ARG A 144 9.28 3.04 11.69
C ARG A 144 10.22 1.93 11.22
N LEU A 145 9.78 1.06 10.30
CA LEU A 145 10.61 -0.02 9.79
C LEU A 145 11.88 0.50 9.12
N THR A 146 11.78 1.54 8.30
CA THR A 146 12.93 2.13 7.60
C THR A 146 13.98 2.61 8.59
N LYS A 147 13.56 3.33 9.64
CA LYS A 147 14.46 3.81 10.71
C LYS A 147 15.09 2.67 11.52
N GLU A 148 14.28 1.71 11.98
CA GLU A 148 14.76 0.60 12.82
C GLU A 148 15.65 -0.37 12.03
N SER A 149 15.51 -0.40 10.69
CA SER A 149 16.38 -1.17 9.79
C SER A 149 17.72 -0.47 9.49
N GLY A 150 17.89 0.80 9.89
CA GLY A 150 19.04 1.60 9.50
C GLY A 150 19.12 1.92 8.00
N MET A 151 18.01 1.78 7.28
CA MET A 151 17.92 2.10 5.86
C MET A 151 17.51 3.57 5.67
N ASP A 152 18.00 4.18 4.59
CA ASP A 152 17.76 5.59 4.25
C ASP A 152 16.84 5.77 3.03
N LYS A 153 16.30 4.65 2.48
CA LYS A 153 15.46 4.64 1.28
C LYS A 153 14.14 3.91 1.54
N LEU A 154 13.03 4.51 1.11
CA LEU A 154 11.69 3.95 1.16
C LEU A 154 11.03 4.03 -0.21
N ALA A 155 10.61 2.89 -0.76
CA ALA A 155 9.88 2.82 -2.01
C ALA A 155 8.41 2.45 -1.78
N LEU A 156 7.49 3.18 -2.44
CA LEU A 156 6.07 2.86 -2.46
C LEU A 156 5.74 2.09 -3.74
N ALA A 157 4.93 1.04 -3.64
CA ALA A 157 4.59 0.16 -4.75
C ALA A 157 3.14 -0.34 -4.70
N GLY A 158 2.62 -0.81 -5.84
CA GLY A 158 1.26 -1.35 -5.96
C GLY A 158 0.21 -0.32 -6.35
N GLY A 159 -1.01 -0.76 -6.70
CA GLY A 159 -2.06 0.10 -7.25
C GLY A 159 -2.49 1.25 -6.32
N VAL A 160 -2.50 1.03 -4.99
CA VAL A 160 -2.81 2.06 -3.99
C VAL A 160 -1.69 3.11 -3.89
N ALA A 161 -0.50 2.84 -4.44
CA ALA A 161 0.55 3.84 -4.59
C ALA A 161 0.14 5.06 -5.44
N SER A 162 -0.95 4.97 -6.19
CA SER A 162 -1.55 6.12 -6.90
C SER A 162 -2.33 7.07 -5.99
N ASN A 163 -2.65 6.67 -4.75
CA ASN A 163 -3.41 7.50 -3.82
C ASN A 163 -2.64 8.77 -3.45
N SER A 164 -3.26 9.92 -3.67
CA SER A 164 -2.59 11.23 -3.52
C SER A 164 -2.23 11.56 -2.07
N ALA A 165 -3.09 11.20 -1.12
CA ALA A 165 -2.84 11.42 0.30
C ALA A 165 -1.70 10.54 0.81
N LEU A 166 -1.66 9.26 0.43
CA LEU A 166 -0.58 8.34 0.81
C LEU A 166 0.77 8.84 0.29
N ARG A 167 0.86 9.22 -0.99
CA ARG A 167 2.09 9.77 -1.59
C ARG A 167 2.57 11.01 -0.85
N LYS A 168 1.66 11.95 -0.65
CA LYS A 168 1.97 13.22 0.02
C LYS A 168 2.48 12.98 1.43
N THR A 169 1.75 12.21 2.24
CA THR A 169 2.11 11.97 3.64
C THR A 169 3.41 11.19 3.76
N LEU A 170 3.65 10.17 2.91
CA LEU A 170 4.93 9.45 2.88
C LEU A 170 6.09 10.38 2.53
N LYS A 171 5.93 11.24 1.51
CA LYS A 171 6.97 12.19 1.12
C LYS A 171 7.31 13.13 2.28
N GLU A 172 6.29 13.72 2.91
CA GLU A 172 6.47 14.64 4.04
C GLU A 172 7.16 13.96 5.24
N GLU A 173 6.75 12.74 5.58
CA GLU A 173 7.35 11.99 6.69
C GLU A 173 8.76 11.49 6.37
N CYS A 174 9.04 11.11 5.13
CA CYS A 174 10.39 10.76 4.70
C CYS A 174 11.32 11.98 4.79
N ASP A 175 10.89 13.14 4.32
CA ASP A 175 11.68 14.38 4.39
C ASP A 175 12.01 14.76 5.84
N LYS A 176 11.05 14.65 6.78
CA LYS A 176 11.27 14.90 8.20
C LYS A 176 12.28 13.94 8.86
N ASN A 177 12.42 12.74 8.30
CA ASN A 177 13.27 11.70 8.86
C ASN A 177 14.56 11.45 8.06
N ALA A 178 14.91 12.32 7.11
CA ALA A 178 16.07 12.16 6.21
C ALA A 178 16.06 10.82 5.44
N ILE A 179 14.87 10.36 5.02
CA ILE A 179 14.66 9.18 4.20
C ILE A 179 14.41 9.62 2.76
N THR A 180 15.09 9.03 1.80
CA THR A 180 14.81 9.25 0.38
C THR A 180 13.58 8.45 -0.05
N PHE A 181 12.56 9.15 -0.54
CA PHE A 181 11.30 8.55 -0.96
C PHE A 181 11.26 8.30 -2.45
N TYR A 182 10.89 7.09 -2.84
CA TYR A 182 10.69 6.66 -4.22
C TYR A 182 9.27 6.18 -4.47
N SER A 183 8.73 6.53 -5.60
CA SER A 183 7.44 5.99 -6.07
C SER A 183 7.36 6.04 -7.59
N PRO A 184 6.75 5.03 -8.25
CA PRO A 184 6.58 5.06 -9.69
C PRO A 184 5.49 6.06 -10.10
N SER A 185 5.50 6.55 -11.32
CA SER A 185 4.36 7.29 -11.88
C SER A 185 3.08 6.47 -11.81
N PRO A 186 1.90 7.10 -11.71
CA PRO A 186 0.63 6.39 -11.56
C PRO A 186 0.37 5.31 -12.64
N ILE A 187 0.89 5.51 -13.84
CA ILE A 187 0.75 4.55 -14.95
C ILE A 187 1.46 3.20 -14.67
N PHE A 188 2.51 3.20 -13.84
CA PHE A 188 3.24 1.99 -13.47
C PHE A 188 2.84 1.41 -12.11
N CYS A 189 1.88 2.03 -11.40
CA CYS A 189 1.43 1.54 -10.09
C CYS A 189 0.53 0.29 -10.19
N THR A 190 -0.31 0.22 -11.25
CA THR A 190 -1.16 -0.95 -11.53
C THR A 190 -0.42 -1.97 -12.37
N ASP A 191 -1.00 -3.17 -12.52
CA ASP A 191 -0.41 -4.26 -13.30
C ASP A 191 -0.10 -3.81 -14.72
N ASN A 192 1.14 -4.05 -15.14
CA ASN A 192 1.61 -3.67 -16.48
C ASN A 192 2.78 -4.56 -16.91
N ALA A 193 3.02 -4.66 -18.21
CA ALA A 193 4.09 -5.49 -18.76
C ALA A 193 5.51 -4.99 -18.42
N ALA A 194 5.69 -3.66 -18.28
CA ALA A 194 7.01 -3.08 -18.03
C ALA A 194 7.56 -3.51 -16.66
N MET A 195 6.72 -3.55 -15.61
CA MET A 195 7.14 -4.00 -14.28
C MET A 195 7.60 -5.47 -14.28
N ILE A 196 6.94 -6.33 -15.07
CA ILE A 196 7.34 -7.74 -15.22
C ILE A 196 8.64 -7.84 -16.01
N GLY A 197 8.79 -7.06 -17.08
CA GLY A 197 10.02 -7.00 -17.85
C GLY A 197 11.24 -6.58 -17.02
N VAL A 198 11.07 -5.60 -16.13
CA VAL A 198 12.16 -5.17 -15.24
C VAL A 198 12.49 -6.22 -14.18
N ALA A 199 11.48 -6.86 -13.57
CA ALA A 199 11.70 -7.98 -12.65
C ALA A 199 12.48 -9.12 -13.36
N ALA A 200 12.04 -9.51 -14.54
CA ALA A 200 12.71 -10.53 -15.36
C ALA A 200 14.14 -10.13 -15.76
N TYR A 201 14.39 -8.86 -16.03
CA TYR A 201 15.75 -8.37 -16.32
C TYR A 201 16.71 -8.64 -15.17
N TYR A 202 16.33 -8.31 -13.94
CA TYR A 202 17.19 -8.56 -12.77
C TYR A 202 17.40 -10.06 -12.51
N GLU A 203 16.40 -10.89 -12.74
CA GLU A 203 16.57 -12.35 -12.71
C GLU A 203 17.54 -12.84 -13.81
N TYR A 204 17.39 -12.32 -15.01
CA TYR A 204 18.27 -12.67 -16.13
C TYR A 204 19.73 -12.35 -15.85
N ILE A 205 20.05 -11.15 -15.35
CA ILE A 205 21.44 -10.76 -15.06
C ILE A 205 22.01 -11.47 -13.82
N SER A 206 21.16 -11.94 -12.89
CA SER A 206 21.60 -12.79 -11.78
C SER A 206 21.94 -14.24 -12.20
N GLY A 207 21.73 -14.59 -13.46
CA GLY A 207 22.02 -15.91 -14.01
C GLY A 207 20.84 -16.88 -14.05
N THR A 208 19.66 -16.47 -13.57
CA THR A 208 18.46 -17.32 -13.62
C THR A 208 18.06 -17.59 -15.08
N ARG A 209 17.80 -18.86 -15.40
CA ARG A 209 17.33 -19.35 -16.70
C ARG A 209 16.28 -20.41 -16.51
N HIS A 210 15.25 -20.38 -17.33
CA HIS A 210 14.18 -21.36 -17.33
C HIS A 210 14.09 -22.05 -18.69
N GLY A 211 13.71 -23.32 -18.69
CA GLY A 211 13.43 -24.10 -19.90
C GLY A 211 11.98 -23.93 -20.38
N TYR A 212 11.60 -24.74 -21.36
CA TYR A 212 10.22 -24.79 -21.88
C TYR A 212 9.23 -25.46 -20.93
N ASP A 213 9.71 -26.02 -19.82
CA ASP A 213 8.94 -26.61 -18.73
C ASP A 213 8.48 -25.57 -17.68
N LEU A 214 8.87 -24.31 -17.83
CA LEU A 214 8.44 -23.22 -16.96
C LEU A 214 6.91 -23.13 -16.95
N ASN A 215 6.34 -23.18 -15.74
CA ASN A 215 4.91 -23.08 -15.53
C ASN A 215 4.59 -22.11 -14.39
N ALA A 216 3.37 -21.57 -14.38
CA ALA A 216 2.90 -20.73 -13.31
C ALA A 216 2.65 -21.57 -12.04
N ILE A 217 3.22 -21.11 -10.92
CA ILE A 217 3.02 -21.73 -9.61
C ILE A 217 2.17 -20.80 -8.76
N PRO A 218 0.89 -21.13 -8.52
CA PRO A 218 0.04 -20.34 -7.64
C PRO A 218 0.60 -20.37 -6.21
N ASN A 219 0.49 -19.25 -5.51
CA ASN A 219 0.93 -19.07 -4.12
C ASN A 219 2.46 -19.16 -3.88
N LEU A 220 3.28 -18.97 -4.92
CA LEU A 220 4.71 -18.83 -4.75
C LEU A 220 4.99 -17.61 -3.85
N LYS A 221 5.82 -17.78 -2.83
CA LYS A 221 6.13 -16.70 -1.90
C LYS A 221 7.09 -15.70 -2.57
N LEU A 222 7.01 -14.46 -2.11
CA LEU A 222 7.91 -13.40 -2.57
C LEU A 222 9.38 -13.82 -2.38
N GLY A 223 10.15 -13.80 -3.46
CA GLY A 223 11.56 -14.20 -3.45
C GLY A 223 11.82 -15.70 -3.62
N GLU A 224 10.79 -16.56 -3.61
CA GLU A 224 10.96 -17.97 -3.94
C GLU A 224 11.21 -18.14 -5.45
N ARG A 225 12.08 -19.07 -5.77
CA ARG A 225 12.43 -19.48 -7.14
C ARG A 225 12.18 -20.99 -7.30
N VAL A 226 11.93 -21.41 -8.53
CA VAL A 226 11.65 -22.80 -8.92
C VAL A 226 12.74 -23.28 -9.87
#